data_eb841541e8ba709d4f5dccab9cc73954
#
_entry.id   eb841541e8ba709d4f5dccab9cc73954
#
_cell.length_a   1.000
_cell.length_b   1.000
_cell.length_c   1.000
_cell.angle_alpha   90.00
_cell.angle_beta   90.00
_cell.angle_gamma   90.00
#
_symmetry.space_group_name_H-M   'P 1'
#
loop_
_entity.id
_entity.type
_entity.pdbx_description
1 polymer ?
#
loop_
_entity_poly.entity_id
_entity_poly.type
_entity_poly.pdbx_seq_one_letter_code
_entity_poly.pdbx_strand_id
1 'polypeptide(L)'
;MLEDFVTLNKGDCIVQNGATSMVGQCVIQLARAKGVRSVNVVRDRPGMDEVVRTLKELGGDEVLKESEIDVKNVKGILGNFPEPSLGFNCVGGNSASLVMKFLRQGGTMVTYGGMSKKPITVSTSSFIFKDVSLRGFWLQKFLSSDKAKDGRKMVDKLLGLVGEGNLRYEMELVPFDQFHIALNRAMGKQGSHKKQVIQF
;
A
#
# COMPACT_ATOMS: atom_id res chain seq x y z
N MET A 1 3.45 3.14 10.28
CA MET A 1 4.34 3.15 9.09
C MET A 1 4.42 4.54 8.44
N LEU A 2 3.32 5.24 8.22
CA LEU A 2 3.34 6.61 7.63
C LEU A 2 4.02 7.68 8.52
N GLU A 3 4.29 7.37 9.78
CA GLU A 3 4.80 8.32 10.78
C GLU A 3 6.14 7.89 11.41
N ASP A 4 6.63 6.67 11.09
CA ASP A 4 7.73 6.06 11.84
C ASP A 4 9.06 6.02 11.08
N PHE A 5 9.06 6.15 9.77
CA PHE A 5 10.24 5.93 8.93
C PHE A 5 10.74 7.17 8.24
N VAL A 6 9.84 8.05 7.85
CA VAL A 6 10.14 9.33 7.18
C VAL A 6 9.15 10.37 7.70
N THR A 7 9.63 11.58 7.94
CA THR A 7 8.75 12.73 8.21
C THR A 7 8.10 13.16 6.91
N LEU A 8 6.77 13.06 6.85
CA LEU A 8 5.97 13.45 5.69
C LEU A 8 5.24 14.78 5.98
N ASN A 9 5.43 15.74 5.11
CA ASN A 9 4.77 17.04 5.13
C ASN A 9 3.65 17.10 4.10
N LYS A 10 2.75 18.06 4.25
CA LYS A 10 1.72 18.33 3.23
C LYS A 10 2.38 18.63 1.88
N GLY A 11 1.90 17.96 0.85
CA GLY A 11 2.45 18.04 -0.50
C GLY A 11 3.51 16.99 -0.85
N ASP A 12 4.10 16.30 0.14
CA ASP A 12 5.00 15.17 -0.11
C ASP A 12 4.28 14.03 -0.85
N CYS A 13 5.06 13.10 -1.38
CA CYS A 13 4.55 11.96 -2.12
C CYS A 13 5.04 10.63 -1.52
N ILE A 14 4.15 9.64 -1.56
CA ILE A 14 4.46 8.24 -1.27
C ILE A 14 4.17 7.36 -2.49
N VAL A 15 4.77 6.18 -2.52
CA VAL A 15 4.45 5.14 -3.51
C VAL A 15 4.17 3.82 -2.82
N GLN A 16 3.22 3.03 -3.31
CA GLN A 16 2.96 1.71 -2.76
C GLN A 16 2.61 0.68 -3.84
N ASN A 17 2.95 -0.59 -3.58
CA ASN A 17 2.35 -1.72 -4.29
C ASN A 17 1.24 -2.36 -3.44
N GLY A 18 0.47 -3.27 -4.06
CA GLY A 18 -0.64 -3.92 -3.37
C GLY A 18 -1.73 -2.95 -2.91
N ALA A 19 -1.91 -1.84 -3.61
CA ALA A 19 -2.82 -0.75 -3.25
C ALA A 19 -4.29 -1.18 -3.07
N THR A 20 -4.70 -2.28 -3.68
CA THR A 20 -6.04 -2.87 -3.54
C THR A 20 -6.25 -3.66 -2.25
N SER A 21 -5.16 -3.94 -1.50
CA SER A 21 -5.27 -4.61 -0.21
C SER A 21 -5.91 -3.70 0.85
N MET A 22 -6.39 -4.28 1.94
CA MET A 22 -6.93 -3.50 3.07
C MET A 22 -5.93 -2.42 3.53
N VAL A 23 -4.68 -2.80 3.76
CA VAL A 23 -3.64 -1.87 4.20
C VAL A 23 -3.40 -0.79 3.14
N GLY A 24 -3.32 -1.18 1.85
CA GLY A 24 -3.11 -0.24 0.75
C GLY A 24 -4.22 0.80 0.64
N GLN A 25 -5.48 0.40 0.75
CA GLN A 25 -6.62 1.33 0.76
C GLN A 25 -6.62 2.24 1.98
N CYS A 26 -6.24 1.74 3.16
CA CYS A 26 -6.06 2.58 4.34
C CYS A 26 -4.92 3.58 4.17
N VAL A 27 -3.79 3.17 3.56
CA VAL A 27 -2.67 4.07 3.28
C VAL A 27 -3.09 5.22 2.38
N ILE A 28 -3.87 4.97 1.32
CA ILE A 28 -4.42 6.02 0.44
C ILE A 28 -5.20 7.06 1.27
N GLN A 29 -6.16 6.61 2.06
CA GLN A 29 -7.03 7.51 2.82
C GLN A 29 -6.27 8.30 3.88
N LEU A 30 -5.34 7.65 4.59
CA LEU A 30 -4.52 8.30 5.60
C LEU A 30 -3.51 9.28 4.99
N ALA A 31 -2.94 8.98 3.81
CA ALA A 31 -2.09 9.90 3.08
C ALA A 31 -2.87 11.15 2.64
N ARG A 32 -4.06 10.95 2.05
CA ARG A 32 -4.96 12.05 1.68
C ARG A 32 -5.30 12.93 2.88
N ALA A 33 -5.67 12.35 4.01
CA ALA A 33 -6.00 13.08 5.24
C ALA A 33 -4.82 13.93 5.75
N LYS A 34 -3.58 13.53 5.46
CA LYS A 34 -2.35 14.28 5.77
C LYS A 34 -1.97 15.29 4.67
N GLY A 35 -2.70 15.35 3.57
CA GLY A 35 -2.34 16.14 2.40
C GLY A 35 -1.08 15.62 1.68
N VAL A 36 -0.78 14.34 1.84
CA VAL A 36 0.32 13.63 1.18
C VAL A 36 -0.22 12.95 -0.08
N ARG A 37 0.48 13.09 -1.19
CA ARG A 37 0.12 12.46 -2.47
C ARG A 37 0.50 10.98 -2.49
N SER A 38 -0.24 10.19 -3.27
CA SER A 38 0.00 8.75 -3.37
C SER A 38 0.08 8.26 -4.81
N VAL A 39 1.11 7.47 -5.09
CA VAL A 39 1.26 6.67 -6.31
C VAL A 39 0.97 5.22 -5.96
N ASN A 40 -0.04 4.64 -6.60
CA ASN A 40 -0.63 3.36 -6.22
C ASN A 40 -0.45 2.34 -7.33
N VAL A 41 0.51 1.44 -7.15
CA VAL A 41 0.84 0.41 -8.13
C VAL A 41 -0.06 -0.82 -7.91
N VAL A 42 -0.70 -1.28 -8.97
CA VAL A 42 -1.63 -2.40 -8.96
C VAL A 42 -1.27 -3.44 -10.03
N ARG A 43 -1.56 -4.72 -9.74
CA ARG A 43 -1.39 -5.78 -10.74
C ARG A 43 -2.45 -5.66 -11.83
N ASP A 44 -2.05 -6.03 -13.04
CA ASP A 44 -2.99 -6.21 -14.15
C ASP A 44 -3.97 -7.35 -13.84
N ARG A 45 -5.25 -7.08 -14.09
CA ARG A 45 -6.34 -8.03 -13.92
C ARG A 45 -7.59 -7.55 -14.66
N PRO A 46 -8.56 -8.44 -14.98
CA PRO A 46 -9.86 -8.02 -15.49
C PRO A 46 -10.55 -7.03 -14.53
N GLY A 47 -11.31 -6.09 -15.07
CA GLY A 47 -12.04 -5.09 -14.28
C GLY A 47 -11.18 -3.95 -13.70
N MET A 48 -10.04 -3.66 -14.34
CA MET A 48 -9.12 -2.62 -13.86
C MET A 48 -9.73 -1.23 -13.77
N ASP A 49 -10.65 -0.87 -14.66
CA ASP A 49 -11.26 0.46 -14.65
C ASP A 49 -12.05 0.72 -13.36
N GLU A 50 -12.74 -0.31 -12.87
CA GLU A 50 -13.43 -0.23 -11.58
C GLU A 50 -12.44 -0.13 -10.42
N VAL A 51 -11.35 -0.88 -10.46
CA VAL A 51 -10.30 -0.81 -9.46
C VAL A 51 -9.69 0.60 -9.39
N VAL A 52 -9.35 1.18 -10.55
CA VAL A 52 -8.80 2.54 -10.64
C VAL A 52 -9.79 3.55 -10.07
N ARG A 53 -11.07 3.45 -10.48
CA ARG A 53 -12.13 4.30 -9.96
C ARG A 53 -12.24 4.23 -8.45
N THR A 54 -12.35 3.03 -7.89
CA THR A 54 -12.45 2.81 -6.45
C THR A 54 -11.27 3.41 -5.68
N LEU A 55 -10.03 3.19 -6.15
CA LEU A 55 -8.86 3.72 -5.46
C LEU A 55 -8.78 5.25 -5.57
N LYS A 56 -9.21 5.83 -6.68
CA LYS A 56 -9.31 7.30 -6.84
C LYS A 56 -10.41 7.91 -5.95
N GLU A 57 -11.56 7.27 -5.81
CA GLU A 57 -12.63 7.68 -4.89
C GLU A 57 -12.17 7.66 -3.42
N LEU A 58 -11.31 6.70 -3.04
CA LEU A 58 -10.66 6.69 -1.73
C LEU A 58 -9.62 7.82 -1.55
N GLY A 59 -9.25 8.49 -2.63
CA GLY A 59 -8.31 9.60 -2.63
C GLY A 59 -6.92 9.25 -3.14
N GLY A 60 -6.77 8.16 -3.88
CA GLY A 60 -5.53 7.84 -4.61
C GLY A 60 -5.27 8.86 -5.73
N ASP A 61 -4.12 9.50 -5.71
CA ASP A 61 -3.79 10.52 -6.72
C ASP A 61 -3.44 9.86 -8.06
N GLU A 62 -2.48 8.93 -8.07
CA GLU A 62 -2.16 8.13 -9.25
C GLU A 62 -2.36 6.64 -8.99
N VAL A 63 -2.95 5.95 -9.96
CA VAL A 63 -3.16 4.49 -9.94
C VAL A 63 -2.59 3.92 -11.23
N LEU A 64 -1.53 3.12 -11.11
CA LEU A 64 -0.73 2.65 -12.23
C LEU A 64 -0.76 1.12 -12.29
N LYS A 65 -1.01 0.56 -13.46
CA LYS A 65 -0.83 -0.88 -13.70
C LYS A 65 0.66 -1.20 -13.82
N GLU A 66 1.09 -2.31 -13.24
CA GLU A 66 2.50 -2.72 -13.30
C GLU A 66 3.02 -2.82 -14.73
N SER A 67 2.21 -3.29 -15.69
CA SER A 67 2.58 -3.43 -17.11
C SER A 67 2.74 -2.10 -17.84
N GLU A 68 2.10 -1.03 -17.37
CA GLU A 68 2.12 0.28 -18.03
C GLU A 68 3.27 1.18 -17.53
N ILE A 69 4.02 0.73 -16.51
CA ILE A 69 5.08 1.53 -15.92
C ILE A 69 6.35 1.46 -16.76
N ASP A 70 6.65 2.52 -17.50
CA ASP A 70 7.97 2.69 -18.10
C ASP A 70 8.96 3.17 -17.03
N VAL A 71 9.80 2.24 -16.58
CA VAL A 71 10.83 2.50 -15.55
C VAL A 71 11.90 3.51 -15.99
N LYS A 72 12.01 3.81 -17.28
CA LYS A 72 12.91 4.84 -17.81
C LYS A 72 12.30 6.23 -17.76
N ASN A 73 10.96 6.32 -17.69
CA ASN A 73 10.21 7.57 -17.69
C ASN A 73 9.41 7.81 -16.40
N VAL A 74 9.94 7.39 -15.25
CA VAL A 74 9.27 7.58 -13.95
C VAL A 74 8.96 9.06 -13.68
N LYS A 75 9.85 9.98 -14.05
CA LYS A 75 9.62 11.42 -13.90
C LYS A 75 8.45 11.91 -14.75
N GLY A 76 8.32 11.43 -15.97
CA GLY A 76 7.17 11.76 -16.82
C GLY A 76 5.86 11.21 -16.25
N ILE A 77 5.89 10.01 -15.65
CA ILE A 77 4.72 9.42 -14.98
C ILE A 77 4.30 10.24 -13.75
N LEU A 78 5.27 10.72 -12.96
CA LEU A 78 5.00 11.57 -11.79
C LEU A 78 4.49 12.96 -12.19
N GLY A 79 4.84 13.46 -13.36
CA GLY A 79 4.44 14.79 -13.82
C GLY A 79 4.84 15.87 -12.82
N ASN A 80 3.85 16.54 -12.23
CA ASN A 80 4.03 17.60 -11.22
C ASN A 80 4.14 17.08 -9.77
N PHE A 81 4.12 15.76 -9.54
CA PHE A 81 4.28 15.24 -8.20
C PHE A 81 5.75 15.23 -7.79
N PRO A 82 6.08 15.54 -6.53
CA PRO A 82 7.43 15.32 -6.04
C PRO A 82 7.76 13.83 -6.07
N GLU A 83 9.04 13.51 -6.26
CA GLU A 83 9.49 12.11 -6.17
C GLU A 83 9.20 11.56 -4.76
N PRO A 84 8.60 10.35 -4.65
CA PRO A 84 8.24 9.77 -3.38
C PRO A 84 9.41 9.64 -2.40
N SER A 85 9.23 10.12 -1.18
CA SER A 85 10.21 9.96 -0.09
C SER A 85 10.07 8.64 0.65
N LEU A 86 8.87 8.06 0.62
CA LEU A 86 8.51 6.82 1.31
C LEU A 86 7.80 5.87 0.35
N GLY A 87 8.25 4.61 0.34
CA GLY A 87 7.63 3.54 -0.42
C GLY A 87 7.11 2.43 0.49
N PHE A 88 5.97 1.83 0.16
CA PHE A 88 5.42 0.68 0.87
C PHE A 88 5.39 -0.55 -0.04
N ASN A 89 5.94 -1.65 0.45
CA ASN A 89 5.98 -2.92 -0.25
C ASN A 89 5.36 -4.04 0.59
N CYS A 90 4.37 -4.72 0.02
CA CYS A 90 3.79 -5.95 0.58
C CYS A 90 3.80 -7.12 -0.42
N VAL A 91 4.35 -6.93 -1.61
CA VAL A 91 4.32 -7.93 -2.68
C VAL A 91 5.65 -8.66 -2.83
N GLY A 92 6.76 -7.96 -2.92
CA GLY A 92 8.07 -8.52 -3.23
C GLY A 92 8.33 -8.64 -4.75
N GLY A 93 9.41 -9.31 -5.12
CA GLY A 93 9.79 -9.53 -6.52
C GLY A 93 9.89 -8.23 -7.33
N ASN A 94 9.50 -8.29 -8.60
CA ASN A 94 9.55 -7.14 -9.52
C ASN A 94 8.70 -5.96 -9.06
N SER A 95 7.56 -6.23 -8.42
CA SER A 95 6.69 -5.17 -7.88
C SER A 95 7.41 -4.30 -6.85
N ALA A 96 8.26 -4.89 -6.00
CA ALA A 96 9.10 -4.14 -5.08
C ALA A 96 10.15 -3.28 -5.80
N SER A 97 10.70 -3.80 -6.90
CA SER A 97 11.65 -3.05 -7.73
C SER A 97 11.00 -1.83 -8.38
N LEU A 98 9.74 -1.93 -8.79
CA LEU A 98 8.96 -0.79 -9.30
C LEU A 98 8.79 0.29 -8.22
N VAL A 99 8.41 -0.07 -7.00
CA VAL A 99 8.33 0.88 -5.88
C VAL A 99 9.65 1.63 -5.68
N MET A 100 10.79 0.93 -5.69
CA MET A 100 12.11 1.56 -5.54
C MET A 100 12.46 2.52 -6.68
N LYS A 101 12.00 2.26 -7.90
CA LYS A 101 12.24 3.16 -9.05
C LYS A 101 11.60 4.53 -8.87
N PHE A 102 10.43 4.59 -8.22
CA PHE A 102 9.74 5.85 -7.93
C PHE A 102 10.36 6.65 -6.79
N LEU A 103 11.10 6.03 -5.88
CA LEU A 103 11.70 6.73 -4.74
C LEU A 103 12.69 7.80 -5.18
N ARG A 104 12.67 8.94 -4.47
CA ARG A 104 13.70 9.98 -4.60
C ARG A 104 15.05 9.49 -4.10
N GLN A 105 16.09 10.27 -4.30
CA GLN A 105 17.36 10.09 -3.62
C GLN A 105 17.16 10.18 -2.10
N GLY A 106 17.80 9.28 -1.34
CA GLY A 106 17.61 9.14 0.10
C GLY A 106 16.23 8.62 0.53
N GLY A 107 15.43 8.15 -0.42
CA GLY A 107 14.10 7.61 -0.13
C GLY A 107 14.14 6.28 0.62
N THR A 108 13.08 5.98 1.37
CA THR A 108 12.98 4.76 2.18
C THR A 108 11.87 3.87 1.67
N MET A 109 12.14 2.58 1.45
CA MET A 109 11.12 1.56 1.22
C MET A 109 10.90 0.73 2.48
N VAL A 110 9.64 0.67 2.94
CA VAL A 110 9.20 -0.16 4.08
C VAL A 110 8.51 -1.41 3.55
N THR A 111 9.07 -2.57 3.85
CA THR A 111 8.50 -3.87 3.51
C THR A 111 7.76 -4.44 4.71
N TYR A 112 6.45 -4.66 4.57
CA TYR A 112 5.58 -5.18 5.62
C TYR A 112 4.87 -6.48 5.22
N GLY A 113 5.13 -7.01 4.01
CA GLY A 113 4.61 -8.26 3.49
C GLY A 113 5.40 -8.77 2.29
N GLY A 114 5.11 -10.00 1.86
CA GLY A 114 5.78 -10.66 0.74
C GLY A 114 4.84 -11.60 -0.02
N MET A 115 3.70 -11.07 -0.51
CA MET A 115 2.62 -11.88 -1.12
C MET A 115 3.05 -12.68 -2.34
N SER A 116 4.06 -12.23 -3.09
CA SER A 116 4.60 -12.98 -4.25
C SER A 116 5.48 -14.16 -3.85
N LYS A 117 5.91 -14.22 -2.58
CA LYS A 117 6.94 -15.16 -2.08
C LYS A 117 8.28 -15.09 -2.84
N LYS A 118 8.47 -14.06 -3.66
CA LYS A 118 9.72 -13.82 -4.40
C LYS A 118 10.61 -12.86 -3.63
N PRO A 119 11.95 -13.05 -3.66
CA PRO A 119 12.88 -12.16 -3.02
C PRO A 119 12.81 -10.75 -3.63
N ILE A 120 13.20 -9.75 -2.84
CA ILE A 120 13.38 -8.38 -3.31
C ILE A 120 14.74 -8.29 -3.97
N THR A 121 14.78 -7.91 -5.24
CA THR A 121 16.03 -7.63 -5.95
C THR A 121 16.26 -6.12 -5.97
N VAL A 122 17.42 -5.69 -5.52
CA VAL A 122 17.84 -4.29 -5.48
C VAL A 122 18.98 -4.09 -6.45
N SER A 123 18.86 -3.12 -7.35
CA SER A 123 19.96 -2.78 -8.24
C SER A 123 21.07 -2.06 -7.46
N THR A 124 22.33 -2.36 -7.76
CA THR A 124 23.49 -1.67 -7.18
C THR A 124 23.38 -0.14 -7.35
N SER A 125 22.85 0.31 -8.49
CA SER A 125 22.64 1.72 -8.76
C SER A 125 21.64 2.38 -7.80
N SER A 126 20.65 1.65 -7.29
CA SER A 126 19.71 2.18 -6.30
C SER A 126 20.42 2.49 -4.96
N PHE A 127 21.41 1.71 -4.59
CA PHE A 127 22.25 2.01 -3.41
C PHE A 127 23.24 3.13 -3.68
N ILE A 128 24.05 3.01 -4.75
CA ILE A 128 25.17 3.95 -4.97
C ILE A 128 24.67 5.35 -5.34
N PHE A 129 23.69 5.44 -6.24
CA PHE A 129 23.30 6.74 -6.82
C PHE A 129 22.01 7.30 -6.25
N LYS A 130 21.13 6.45 -5.71
CA LYS A 130 19.87 6.91 -5.10
C LYS A 130 19.90 6.86 -3.57
N ASP A 131 20.87 6.22 -2.95
CA ASP A 131 20.98 6.08 -1.49
C ASP A 131 19.66 5.57 -0.87
N VAL A 132 19.04 4.57 -1.50
CA VAL A 132 17.75 4.04 -1.05
C VAL A 132 17.91 3.20 0.20
N SER A 133 17.14 3.53 1.23
CA SER A 133 17.05 2.73 2.45
C SER A 133 15.97 1.67 2.37
N LEU A 134 16.27 0.44 2.80
CA LEU A 134 15.30 -0.66 2.90
C LEU A 134 15.05 -1.00 4.37
N ARG A 135 13.79 -0.98 4.78
CA ARG A 135 13.37 -1.23 6.16
C ARG A 135 12.28 -2.29 6.20
N GLY A 136 12.30 -3.12 7.23
CA GLY A 136 11.24 -4.07 7.52
C GLY A 136 10.27 -3.53 8.58
N PHE A 137 9.01 -3.88 8.48
CA PHE A 137 8.00 -3.62 9.50
C PHE A 137 7.21 -4.89 9.78
N TRP A 138 7.19 -5.30 11.05
CA TRP A 138 6.39 -6.43 11.53
C TRP A 138 5.44 -5.95 12.63
N LEU A 139 4.14 -5.93 12.32
CA LEU A 139 3.11 -5.37 13.19
C LEU A 139 3.07 -6.04 14.58
N GLN A 140 3.15 -7.37 14.64
CA GLN A 140 3.11 -8.09 15.92
C GLN A 140 4.27 -7.67 16.82
N LYS A 141 5.49 -7.57 16.26
CA LYS A 141 6.66 -7.09 17.00
C LYS A 141 6.47 -5.65 17.47
N PHE A 142 5.90 -4.77 16.64
CA PHE A 142 5.58 -3.40 17.01
C PHE A 142 4.60 -3.35 18.19
N LEU A 143 3.54 -4.17 18.16
CA LEU A 143 2.51 -4.20 19.21
C LEU A 143 2.97 -4.87 20.52
N SER A 144 3.99 -5.75 20.47
CA SER A 144 4.54 -6.48 21.64
C SER A 144 5.82 -5.88 22.21
N SER A 145 6.36 -4.81 21.62
CA SER A 145 7.57 -4.11 22.08
C SER A 145 7.24 -3.00 23.08
N ASP A 146 8.25 -2.29 23.51
CA ASP A 146 8.16 -1.04 24.29
C ASP A 146 7.24 0.01 23.63
N LYS A 147 6.95 -0.14 22.34
CA LYS A 147 5.98 0.66 21.59
C LYS A 147 4.53 0.17 21.69
N ALA A 148 4.24 -0.79 22.54
CA ALA A 148 2.87 -1.31 22.72
C ALA A 148 1.85 -0.21 23.08
N LYS A 149 2.26 0.78 23.90
CA LYS A 149 1.42 1.95 24.20
C LYS A 149 1.10 2.79 22.97
N ASP A 150 2.06 2.97 22.09
CA ASP A 150 1.87 3.69 20.81
C ASP A 150 1.00 2.87 19.86
N GLY A 151 1.12 1.54 19.91
CA GLY A 151 0.23 0.61 19.21
C GLY A 151 -1.23 0.77 19.64
N ARG A 152 -1.49 0.89 20.96
CA ARG A 152 -2.85 1.15 21.49
C ARG A 152 -3.39 2.48 20.98
N LYS A 153 -2.62 3.56 21.13
CA LYS A 153 -3.01 4.89 20.63
C LYS A 153 -3.30 4.89 19.13
N MET A 154 -2.50 4.15 18.35
CA MET A 154 -2.72 3.98 16.91
C MET A 154 -4.06 3.31 16.63
N VAL A 155 -4.40 2.22 17.34
CA VAL A 155 -5.68 1.52 17.17
C VAL A 155 -6.83 2.45 17.53
N ASP A 156 -6.78 3.14 18.67
CA ASP A 156 -7.82 4.06 19.12
C ASP A 156 -8.03 5.20 18.09
N LYS A 157 -6.94 5.76 17.55
CA LYS A 157 -6.99 6.77 16.47
C LYS A 157 -7.67 6.22 15.20
N LEU A 158 -7.31 5.01 14.78
CA LEU A 158 -7.91 4.40 13.58
C LEU A 158 -9.40 4.12 13.78
N LEU A 159 -9.80 3.62 14.96
CA LEU A 159 -11.21 3.41 15.30
C LEU A 159 -11.99 4.73 15.32
N GLY A 160 -11.41 5.80 15.84
CA GLY A 160 -11.99 7.14 15.74
C GLY A 160 -12.25 7.56 14.30
N LEU A 161 -11.25 7.41 13.42
CA LEU A 161 -11.39 7.75 12.00
C LEU A 161 -12.47 6.91 11.28
N VAL A 162 -12.62 5.63 11.67
CA VAL A 162 -13.71 4.78 11.16
C VAL A 162 -15.06 5.28 11.66
N GLY A 163 -15.18 5.60 12.94
CA GLY A 163 -16.42 6.12 13.53
C GLY A 163 -16.87 7.46 12.93
N GLU A 164 -15.92 8.30 12.53
CA GLU A 164 -16.16 9.58 11.83
C GLU A 164 -16.43 9.43 10.34
N GLY A 165 -16.31 8.21 9.76
CA GLY A 165 -16.42 7.98 8.33
C GLY A 165 -15.21 8.44 7.49
N ASN A 166 -14.13 8.86 8.16
CA ASN A 166 -12.90 9.33 7.53
C ASN A 166 -11.96 8.21 7.08
N LEU A 167 -12.19 6.99 7.57
CA LEU A 167 -11.51 5.77 7.16
C LEU A 167 -12.55 4.69 6.92
N ARG A 168 -12.67 4.23 5.69
CA ARG A 168 -13.66 3.22 5.30
C ARG A 168 -13.00 2.08 4.52
N TYR A 169 -13.56 0.89 4.68
CA TYR A 169 -13.17 -0.28 3.94
C TYR A 169 -14.39 -1.14 3.64
N GLU A 170 -14.55 -1.52 2.38
CA GLU A 170 -15.64 -2.38 1.97
C GLU A 170 -15.32 -3.85 2.23
N MET A 171 -16.25 -4.54 2.87
CA MET A 171 -16.20 -5.97 3.12
C MET A 171 -17.49 -6.65 2.68
N GLU A 172 -17.44 -7.94 2.50
CA GLU A 172 -18.58 -8.79 2.22
C GLU A 172 -18.76 -9.75 3.40
N LEU A 173 -19.92 -9.67 4.05
CA LEU A 173 -20.30 -10.60 5.11
C LEU A 173 -20.80 -11.89 4.46
N VAL A 174 -20.23 -13.02 4.83
CA VAL A 174 -20.59 -14.33 4.29
C VAL A 174 -21.02 -15.22 5.44
N PRO A 175 -22.21 -15.84 5.41
CA PRO A 175 -22.65 -16.78 6.43
C PRO A 175 -21.65 -17.95 6.57
N PHE A 176 -21.54 -18.49 7.79
CA PHE A 176 -20.57 -19.56 8.07
C PHE A 176 -20.80 -20.82 7.21
N ASP A 177 -22.03 -21.19 6.92
CA ASP A 177 -22.38 -22.32 6.06
C ASP A 177 -21.88 -22.17 4.62
N GLN A 178 -21.59 -20.93 4.19
CA GLN A 178 -21.03 -20.59 2.88
C GLN A 178 -19.51 -20.30 2.94
N PHE A 179 -18.80 -20.67 4.01
CA PHE A 179 -17.38 -20.36 4.18
C PHE A 179 -16.51 -20.81 3.01
N HIS A 180 -16.86 -21.91 2.35
CA HIS A 180 -16.13 -22.45 1.19
C HIS A 180 -16.17 -21.50 -0.01
N ILE A 181 -17.26 -20.73 -0.19
CA ILE A 181 -17.39 -19.68 -1.23
C ILE A 181 -16.42 -18.53 -0.89
N ALA A 182 -16.47 -18.06 0.36
CA ALA A 182 -15.58 -17.01 0.85
C ALA A 182 -14.10 -17.40 0.71
N LEU A 183 -13.76 -18.65 1.02
CA LEU A 183 -12.40 -19.17 0.88
C LEU A 183 -11.94 -19.17 -0.59
N ASN A 184 -12.77 -19.64 -1.51
CA ASN A 184 -12.46 -19.64 -2.94
C ASN A 184 -12.28 -18.21 -3.49
N ARG A 185 -13.10 -17.27 -3.06
CA ARG A 185 -12.96 -15.84 -3.40
C ARG A 185 -11.67 -15.25 -2.83
N ALA A 186 -11.38 -15.52 -1.55
CA ALA A 186 -10.15 -15.05 -0.90
C ALA A 186 -8.88 -15.60 -1.56
N MET A 187 -8.94 -16.82 -2.11
CA MET A 187 -7.85 -17.42 -2.91
C MET A 187 -7.76 -16.90 -4.34
N GLY A 188 -8.66 -16.00 -4.76
CA GLY A 188 -8.67 -15.43 -6.10
C GLY A 188 -9.18 -16.38 -7.21
N LYS A 189 -9.81 -17.51 -6.86
CA LYS A 189 -10.32 -18.48 -7.84
C LYS A 189 -11.54 -17.99 -8.63
N GLN A 190 -12.22 -16.97 -8.14
CA GLN A 190 -13.43 -16.39 -8.74
C GLN A 190 -13.24 -14.91 -9.11
N GLY A 191 -12.02 -14.48 -9.39
CA GLY A 191 -11.72 -13.08 -9.69
C GLY A 191 -11.38 -12.24 -8.46
N SER A 192 -11.57 -10.92 -8.56
CA SER A 192 -11.32 -9.99 -7.47
C SER A 192 -12.60 -9.73 -6.68
N HIS A 193 -12.55 -9.94 -5.39
CA HIS A 193 -13.68 -9.74 -4.48
C HIS A 193 -13.30 -8.80 -3.34
N LYS A 194 -14.32 -8.22 -2.71
CA LYS A 194 -14.20 -7.51 -1.43
C LYS A 194 -13.61 -8.45 -0.37
N LYS A 195 -13.10 -7.89 0.71
CA LYS A 195 -12.63 -8.69 1.85
C LYS A 195 -13.78 -9.55 2.36
N GLN A 196 -13.58 -10.85 2.37
CA GLN A 196 -14.58 -11.80 2.90
C GLN A 196 -14.47 -11.82 4.43
N VAL A 197 -15.60 -11.66 5.10
CA VAL A 197 -15.73 -11.74 6.56
C VAL A 197 -16.80 -12.78 6.88
N ILE A 198 -16.40 -13.82 7.59
CA ILE A 198 -17.32 -14.90 8.00
C ILE A 198 -18.16 -14.42 9.18
N GLN A 199 -19.47 -14.57 9.04
CA GLN A 199 -20.44 -14.27 10.09
C GLN A 199 -20.91 -15.59 10.71
N PHE A 200 -20.77 -15.72 12.01
CA PHE A 200 -21.23 -16.84 12.81
C PHE A 200 -22.63 -16.63 13.33
#